data_448e668d04cd57ac0181b5d6b667b857
#
_entry.id   448e668d04cd57ac0181b5d6b667b857
#
_cell.length_a   1.000
_cell.length_b   1.000
_cell.length_c   1.000
_cell.angle_alpha   90.00
_cell.angle_beta   90.00
_cell.angle_gamma   90.00
#
_symmetry.space_group_name_H-M   'P 1'
#
loop_
_entity.id
_entity.type
_entity.pdbx_description
1 polymer ?
#
loop_
_entity_poly.entity_id
_entity_poly.type
_entity_poly.pdbx_seq_one_letter_code
_entity_poly.pdbx_strand_id
1 'polypeptide(L)'
;MAGALLAPILALLVALSPTALAERAGQWPDWRLPAPLERPSNRPGHQDLTYPTWMAGSWQVHSDDLDYPVRFERNPQGDVVGDRAYNASSIGRALLGEALLQVANDPTNPNRQIALLAGDQRLESTVVGRRSAQPDPTHFWADELALQVLHGPGDPRVSRVETLSRYALGSDGSVSAEQWQASYPSPALGLAAAASSSGHFWLQLTPLKPDPPPSQSDPAS
;
A
#
# COMPACT_ATOMS: atom_id res chain seq x y z
N MET A 1 -6.31 18.45 6.71
CA MET A 1 -5.13 18.09 5.88
C MET A 1 -5.02 16.58 5.95
N ALA A 2 -5.48 15.88 4.92
CA ALA A 2 -5.51 14.41 4.92
C ALA A 2 -4.13 13.90 4.53
N GLY A 3 -3.41 13.32 5.49
CA GLY A 3 -2.19 12.56 5.26
C GLY A 3 -2.53 11.22 4.63
N ALA A 4 -2.12 11.00 3.40
CA ALA A 4 -2.47 9.81 2.65
C ALA A 4 -1.57 8.65 3.00
N LEU A 5 -2.14 7.61 3.57
CA LEU A 5 -1.58 6.26 3.65
C LEU A 5 -1.94 5.48 2.42
N LEU A 6 -0.96 4.93 1.76
CA LEU A 6 -1.23 4.34 0.48
C LEU A 6 -0.46 3.05 0.26
N ALA A 7 -1.22 1.96 0.16
CA ALA A 7 -0.87 1.01 -0.87
C ALA A 7 -0.64 1.77 -2.19
N PRO A 8 0.24 1.34 -3.10
CA PRO A 8 0.76 2.14 -4.22
C PRO A 8 -0.27 2.77 -5.17
N ILE A 9 -1.55 2.55 -4.96
CA ILE A 9 -2.62 3.00 -5.85
C ILE A 9 -2.97 4.49 -5.70
N LEU A 10 -2.72 5.11 -4.54
CA LEU A 10 -3.36 6.39 -4.24
C LEU A 10 -2.45 7.63 -4.21
N ALA A 11 -1.16 7.49 -4.30
CA ALA A 11 -0.19 8.61 -4.23
C ALA A 11 -0.37 9.68 -5.31
N LEU A 12 -1.23 9.46 -6.28
CA LEU A 12 -1.44 10.40 -7.39
C LEU A 12 -2.32 11.60 -7.04
N LEU A 13 -3.05 11.58 -5.93
CA LEU A 13 -4.11 12.58 -5.65
C LEU A 13 -3.79 13.60 -4.57
N VAL A 14 -2.67 13.47 -3.88
CA VAL A 14 -2.28 14.45 -2.86
C VAL A 14 -1.32 15.47 -3.48
N ALA A 15 -1.84 16.51 -4.07
CA ALA A 15 -1.09 17.74 -4.31
C ALA A 15 -0.93 18.48 -2.98
N LEU A 16 0.09 18.12 -2.19
CA LEU A 16 0.49 18.87 -1.00
C LEU A 16 1.15 20.18 -1.44
N SER A 17 0.88 21.26 -0.70
CA SER A 17 1.52 22.56 -0.91
C SER A 17 3.05 22.44 -0.81
N PRO A 18 3.82 23.15 -1.66
CA PRO A 18 5.29 23.02 -1.74
C PRO A 18 6.03 23.25 -0.41
N THR A 19 5.49 24.04 0.49
CA THR A 19 6.09 24.36 1.79
C THR A 19 6.01 23.23 2.82
N ALA A 20 4.96 22.41 2.77
CA ALA A 20 4.83 21.23 3.65
C ALA A 20 5.76 20.06 3.22
N LEU A 21 6.24 20.08 1.99
CA LEU A 21 7.11 19.07 1.40
C LEU A 21 8.57 19.18 1.87
N ALA A 22 9.08 20.41 2.01
CA ALA A 22 10.47 20.67 2.39
C ALA A 22 10.77 20.27 3.85
N GLU A 23 9.81 20.42 4.77
CA GLU A 23 9.98 20.06 6.18
C GLU A 23 9.96 18.54 6.43
N ARG A 24 9.32 17.76 5.56
CA ARG A 24 9.19 16.30 5.72
C ARG A 24 10.30 15.51 5.02
N ALA A 25 11.00 16.10 4.06
CA ALA A 25 12.10 15.43 3.35
C ALA A 25 13.27 15.03 4.28
N GLY A 26 13.42 15.68 5.44
CA GLY A 26 14.43 15.32 6.46
C GLY A 26 14.09 14.11 7.33
N GLN A 27 12.89 13.51 7.17
CA GLN A 27 12.41 12.40 8.00
C GLN A 27 12.51 11.02 7.33
N TRP A 28 13.06 10.94 6.11
CA TRP A 28 13.30 9.66 5.47
C TRP A 28 14.36 8.87 6.25
N PRO A 29 14.21 7.54 6.30
CA PRO A 29 15.30 6.71 6.80
C PRO A 29 16.54 6.93 5.94
N ASP A 30 17.74 6.58 6.46
CA ASP A 30 19.06 6.75 5.82
C ASP A 30 19.21 6.00 4.46
N TRP A 31 18.15 5.70 3.79
CA TRP A 31 18.10 5.07 2.48
C TRP A 31 18.04 6.15 1.43
N ARG A 32 18.90 6.03 0.44
CA ARG A 32 18.85 6.92 -0.72
C ARG A 32 17.57 6.66 -1.49
N LEU A 33 16.81 7.72 -1.71
CA LEU A 33 15.61 7.66 -2.55
C LEU A 33 15.96 8.03 -4.00
N PRO A 34 15.36 7.38 -5.01
CA PRO A 34 14.57 6.15 -4.83
C PRO A 34 15.42 5.09 -4.15
N ALA A 35 14.81 4.30 -3.26
CA ALA A 35 15.53 3.19 -2.66
C ALA A 35 16.23 2.42 -3.78
N PRO A 36 17.47 1.95 -3.56
CA PRO A 36 18.19 1.16 -4.56
C PRO A 36 17.47 -0.18 -4.73
N LEU A 37 16.25 -0.11 -5.27
CA LEU A 37 15.44 -1.27 -5.57
C LEU A 37 16.19 -2.06 -6.60
N GLU A 38 16.44 -3.25 -6.20
CA GLU A 38 17.40 -4.15 -6.79
C GLU A 38 17.18 -4.33 -8.29
N ARG A 39 18.25 -4.68 -8.91
CA ARG A 39 18.41 -4.93 -10.35
C ARG A 39 17.23 -5.69 -10.95
N PRO A 40 17.02 -5.63 -12.27
CA PRO A 40 15.93 -6.32 -12.97
C PRO A 40 15.77 -7.80 -12.66
N SER A 41 16.83 -8.49 -12.22
CA SER A 41 16.78 -9.88 -11.77
C SER A 41 15.97 -10.11 -10.49
N ASN A 42 15.76 -9.07 -9.68
CA ASN A 42 15.01 -9.11 -8.44
C ASN A 42 13.64 -8.42 -8.56
N ARG A 43 13.14 -8.27 -9.77
CA ARG A 43 11.75 -7.86 -9.99
C ARG A 43 10.83 -8.91 -9.35
N PRO A 44 9.71 -8.48 -8.73
CA PRO A 44 8.80 -9.39 -8.04
C PRO A 44 8.28 -10.54 -8.91
N GLY A 45 8.31 -10.40 -10.24
CA GLY A 45 7.76 -11.40 -11.16
C GLY A 45 6.29 -11.65 -10.85
N HIS A 46 5.93 -12.93 -10.66
CA HIS A 46 4.60 -13.36 -10.25
C HIS A 46 4.49 -13.67 -8.75
N GLN A 47 5.52 -13.37 -7.97
CA GLN A 47 5.47 -13.57 -6.50
C GLN A 47 4.92 -12.34 -5.81
N ASP A 48 4.07 -12.54 -4.82
CA ASP A 48 3.59 -11.47 -3.95
C ASP A 48 4.56 -11.20 -2.79
N LEU A 49 4.36 -10.12 -2.05
CA LEU A 49 5.06 -9.85 -0.81
C LEU A 49 4.55 -10.81 0.28
N THR A 50 5.47 -11.59 0.83
CA THR A 50 5.19 -12.46 1.97
C THR A 50 5.42 -11.72 3.28
N TYR A 51 4.44 -11.75 4.15
CA TYR A 51 4.45 -11.16 5.48
C TYR A 51 4.70 -12.22 6.56
N PRO A 52 5.18 -11.84 7.76
CA PRO A 52 5.25 -12.74 8.90
C PRO A 52 3.90 -13.33 9.26
N THR A 53 3.91 -14.51 9.87
CA THR A 53 2.68 -15.25 10.23
C THR A 53 1.76 -14.48 11.17
N TRP A 54 2.33 -13.62 12.02
CA TRP A 54 1.55 -12.78 12.95
C TRP A 54 0.75 -11.66 12.26
N MET A 55 1.01 -11.36 10.99
CA MET A 55 0.19 -10.43 10.20
C MET A 55 -1.11 -11.07 9.68
N ALA A 56 -1.23 -12.42 9.68
CA ALA A 56 -2.41 -13.07 9.14
C ALA A 56 -3.69 -12.64 9.86
N GLY A 57 -4.73 -12.31 9.10
CA GLY A 57 -6.04 -11.89 9.62
C GLY A 57 -6.50 -10.55 9.11
N SER A 58 -7.58 -10.06 9.73
CA SER A 58 -8.15 -8.74 9.44
C SER A 58 -7.80 -7.77 10.55
N TRP A 59 -7.50 -6.54 10.17
CA TRP A 59 -7.01 -5.50 11.07
C TRP A 59 -7.75 -4.20 10.83
N GLN A 60 -8.08 -3.48 11.89
CA GLN A 60 -8.45 -2.08 11.82
C GLN A 60 -7.17 -1.25 11.87
N VAL A 61 -6.94 -0.45 10.86
CA VAL A 61 -5.83 0.52 10.83
C VAL A 61 -6.36 1.87 11.24
N HIS A 62 -5.63 2.50 12.15
CA HIS A 62 -5.78 3.90 12.52
C HIS A 62 -4.50 4.65 12.15
N SER A 63 -4.63 5.77 11.44
CA SER A 63 -3.52 6.64 11.10
C SER A 63 -3.99 8.07 10.90
N ASP A 64 -3.42 9.00 11.64
CA ASP A 64 -3.88 10.38 11.71
C ASP A 64 -5.41 10.43 11.93
N ASP A 65 -6.17 10.98 10.98
CA ASP A 65 -7.64 11.06 11.03
C ASP A 65 -8.33 9.97 10.17
N LEU A 66 -7.60 8.91 9.77
CA LEU A 66 -8.11 7.87 8.91
C LEU A 66 -8.24 6.53 9.64
N ASP A 67 -9.41 5.93 9.49
CA ASP A 67 -9.73 4.59 9.93
C ASP A 67 -10.16 3.72 8.75
N TYR A 68 -9.52 2.57 8.56
CA TYR A 68 -9.88 1.65 7.47
C TYR A 68 -9.44 0.22 7.81
N PRO A 69 -10.20 -0.80 7.36
CA PRO A 69 -9.79 -2.19 7.54
C PRO A 69 -8.76 -2.62 6.50
N VAL A 70 -7.87 -3.54 6.90
CA VAL A 70 -6.98 -4.25 5.99
C VAL A 70 -7.01 -5.74 6.29
N ARG A 71 -6.60 -6.56 5.32
CA ARG A 71 -6.62 -8.01 5.42
C ARG A 71 -5.36 -8.64 4.86
N PHE A 72 -4.86 -9.65 5.58
CA PHE A 72 -3.74 -10.49 5.17
C PHE A 72 -4.20 -11.95 5.20
N GLU A 73 -4.07 -12.62 4.08
CA GLU A 73 -4.59 -13.97 3.87
C GLU A 73 -3.45 -14.97 3.63
N ARG A 74 -3.75 -16.26 3.80
CA ARG A 74 -2.83 -17.30 3.37
C ARG A 74 -3.08 -17.62 1.91
N ASN A 75 -2.02 -17.56 1.10
CA ASN A 75 -2.05 -18.02 -0.27
C ASN A 75 -2.09 -19.56 -0.32
N PRO A 76 -2.28 -20.19 -1.51
CA PRO A 76 -2.28 -21.67 -1.64
C PRO A 76 -0.98 -22.35 -1.19
N GLN A 77 0.13 -21.63 -1.10
CA GLN A 77 1.43 -22.12 -0.61
C GLN A 77 1.54 -22.02 0.93
N GLY A 78 0.57 -21.38 1.58
CA GLY A 78 0.53 -21.17 3.03
C GLY A 78 1.21 -19.88 3.49
N ASP A 79 1.79 -19.10 2.57
CA ASP A 79 2.40 -17.82 2.88
C ASP A 79 1.34 -16.75 3.19
N VAL A 80 1.64 -15.85 4.12
CA VAL A 80 0.78 -14.72 4.43
C VAL A 80 1.05 -13.61 3.41
N VAL A 81 0.02 -13.20 2.68
CA VAL A 81 0.06 -12.12 1.67
C VAL A 81 -1.04 -11.10 1.94
N GLY A 82 -0.84 -9.86 1.54
CA GLY A 82 -1.88 -8.84 1.63
C GLY A 82 -2.99 -9.07 0.60
N ASP A 83 -4.26 -8.97 0.99
CA ASP A 83 -5.36 -8.85 0.02
C ASP A 83 -5.31 -7.46 -0.63
N ARG A 84 -4.53 -7.36 -1.69
CA ARG A 84 -4.18 -6.07 -2.30
C ARG A 84 -5.39 -5.30 -2.79
N ALA A 85 -6.35 -5.96 -3.44
CA ALA A 85 -7.54 -5.28 -3.94
C ALA A 85 -8.44 -4.80 -2.81
N TYR A 86 -8.64 -5.62 -1.78
CA TYR A 86 -9.39 -5.23 -0.59
C TYR A 86 -8.72 -4.07 0.14
N ASN A 87 -7.42 -4.18 0.43
CA ASN A 87 -6.67 -3.17 1.16
C ASN A 87 -6.64 -1.84 0.40
N ALA A 88 -6.42 -1.88 -0.92
CA ALA A 88 -6.45 -0.71 -1.76
C ALA A 88 -7.86 -0.09 -1.87
N SER A 89 -8.92 -0.91 -1.89
CA SER A 89 -10.31 -0.43 -1.87
C SER A 89 -10.63 0.26 -0.56
N SER A 90 -10.23 -0.33 0.57
CA SER A 90 -10.53 0.18 1.90
C SER A 90 -9.90 1.56 2.12
N ILE A 91 -8.59 1.66 1.91
CA ILE A 91 -7.88 2.94 2.05
C ILE A 91 -8.33 3.96 1.00
N GLY A 92 -8.57 3.48 -0.23
CA GLY A 92 -9.05 4.34 -1.31
C GLY A 92 -10.40 4.97 -1.02
N ARG A 93 -11.33 4.22 -0.42
CA ARG A 93 -12.62 4.76 0.01
C ARG A 93 -12.48 5.73 1.19
N ALA A 94 -11.61 5.45 2.14
CA ALA A 94 -11.36 6.37 3.25
C ALA A 94 -10.83 7.73 2.77
N LEU A 95 -10.07 7.76 1.67
CA LEU A 95 -9.45 8.96 1.13
C LEU A 95 -10.28 9.67 0.05
N LEU A 96 -10.92 8.93 -0.83
CA LEU A 96 -11.59 9.43 -2.03
C LEU A 96 -13.12 9.35 -1.94
N GLY A 97 -13.65 8.62 -0.96
CA GLY A 97 -15.10 8.39 -0.87
C GLY A 97 -15.65 7.77 -2.15
N GLU A 98 -16.73 8.35 -2.64
CA GLU A 98 -17.45 7.91 -3.83
C GLU A 98 -16.67 8.09 -5.15
N ALA A 99 -15.56 8.82 -5.14
CA ALA A 99 -14.72 8.94 -6.34
C ALA A 99 -13.96 7.65 -6.68
N LEU A 100 -13.78 6.74 -5.72
CA LEU A 100 -13.27 5.39 -5.99
C LEU A 100 -14.44 4.45 -6.30
N LEU A 101 -14.55 4.02 -7.54
CA LEU A 101 -15.63 3.14 -7.99
C LEU A 101 -15.31 1.66 -7.72
N GLN A 102 -14.09 1.22 -8.05
CA GLN A 102 -13.68 -0.18 -7.94
C GLN A 102 -12.17 -0.32 -7.87
N VAL A 103 -11.70 -1.35 -7.18
CA VAL A 103 -10.32 -1.85 -7.30
C VAL A 103 -10.37 -3.36 -7.57
N ALA A 104 -9.54 -3.82 -8.50
CA ALA A 104 -9.40 -5.24 -8.82
C ALA A 104 -7.91 -5.63 -8.95
N ASN A 105 -7.58 -6.85 -8.57
CA ASN A 105 -6.30 -7.46 -8.90
C ASN A 105 -6.29 -7.89 -10.38
N ASP A 106 -5.13 -7.79 -11.01
CA ASP A 106 -4.90 -8.46 -12.28
C ASP A 106 -4.85 -9.98 -12.05
N PRO A 107 -5.68 -10.79 -12.72
CA PRO A 107 -5.72 -12.23 -12.49
C PRO A 107 -4.44 -12.95 -12.90
N THR A 108 -3.59 -12.32 -13.69
CA THR A 108 -2.34 -12.90 -14.20
C THR A 108 -1.09 -12.35 -13.49
N ASN A 109 -1.24 -11.27 -12.71
CA ASN A 109 -0.12 -10.64 -12.02
C ASN A 109 -0.55 -10.10 -10.65
N PRO A 110 -0.22 -10.77 -9.52
CA PRO A 110 -0.59 -10.34 -8.18
C PRO A 110 -0.01 -8.97 -7.80
N ASN A 111 1.02 -8.53 -8.51
CA ASN A 111 1.67 -7.25 -8.28
C ASN A 111 1.00 -6.09 -9.03
N ARG A 112 -0.07 -6.34 -9.79
CA ARG A 112 -0.78 -5.33 -10.56
C ARG A 112 -2.22 -5.19 -10.08
N GLN A 113 -2.62 -3.94 -9.75
CA GLN A 113 -3.98 -3.56 -9.42
C GLN A 113 -4.49 -2.52 -10.41
N ILE A 114 -5.80 -2.55 -10.63
CA ILE A 114 -6.51 -1.60 -11.49
C ILE A 114 -7.61 -0.97 -10.65
N ALA A 115 -7.57 0.35 -10.52
CA ALA A 115 -8.63 1.13 -9.89
C ALA A 115 -9.41 1.92 -10.94
N LEU A 116 -10.74 1.87 -10.84
CA LEU A 116 -11.65 2.70 -11.60
C LEU A 116 -12.09 3.87 -10.72
N LEU A 117 -11.99 5.06 -11.26
CA LEU A 117 -12.31 6.31 -10.59
C LEU A 117 -13.42 7.05 -11.34
N ALA A 118 -14.11 7.93 -10.64
CA ALA A 118 -15.08 8.83 -11.25
C ALA A 118 -14.41 9.71 -12.33
N GLY A 119 -15.19 10.14 -13.33
CA GLY A 119 -14.69 10.95 -14.45
C GLY A 119 -13.90 10.15 -15.49
N ASP A 120 -14.28 8.91 -15.72
CA ASP A 120 -13.68 8.00 -16.72
C ASP A 120 -12.16 7.83 -16.55
N GLN A 121 -11.72 7.82 -15.30
CA GLN A 121 -10.30 7.62 -14.97
C GLN A 121 -10.03 6.17 -14.56
N ARG A 122 -8.89 5.65 -14.99
CA ARG A 122 -8.40 4.32 -14.64
C ARG A 122 -6.94 4.40 -14.21
N LEU A 123 -6.66 4.03 -12.97
CA LEU A 123 -5.31 3.95 -12.44
C LEU A 123 -4.83 2.51 -12.48
N GLU A 124 -3.73 2.26 -13.18
CA GLU A 124 -2.99 1.01 -13.13
C GLU A 124 -1.77 1.19 -12.21
N SER A 125 -1.61 0.30 -11.26
CA SER A 125 -0.45 0.27 -10.36
C SER A 125 0.22 -1.09 -10.43
N THR A 126 1.52 -1.11 -10.73
CA THR A 126 2.30 -2.34 -10.84
C THR A 126 3.56 -2.23 -9.99
N VAL A 127 3.73 -3.12 -9.02
CA VAL A 127 4.97 -3.21 -8.23
C VAL A 127 6.09 -3.68 -9.16
N VAL A 128 7.10 -2.84 -9.32
CA VAL A 128 8.24 -3.06 -10.22
C VAL A 128 9.55 -3.28 -9.47
N GLY A 129 9.56 -3.04 -8.17
CA GLY A 129 10.69 -3.31 -7.28
C GLY A 129 10.20 -3.62 -5.88
N ARG A 130 10.94 -4.48 -5.15
CA ARG A 130 10.59 -4.90 -3.80
C ARG A 130 11.82 -5.31 -3.02
N ARG A 131 11.81 -4.95 -1.73
CA ARG A 131 12.69 -5.52 -0.69
C ARG A 131 11.86 -5.81 0.53
N SER A 132 12.25 -6.84 1.27
CA SER A 132 11.71 -7.10 2.61
C SER A 132 12.77 -7.72 3.49
N ALA A 133 12.62 -7.54 4.79
CA ALA A 133 13.47 -8.13 5.81
C ALA A 133 12.67 -8.39 7.07
N GLN A 134 12.99 -9.46 7.75
CA GLN A 134 12.50 -9.76 9.09
C GLN A 134 13.71 -9.80 10.03
N PRO A 135 14.11 -8.65 10.63
CA PRO A 135 15.33 -8.56 11.43
C PRO A 135 15.25 -9.39 12.72
N ASP A 136 14.03 -9.62 13.22
CA ASP A 136 13.75 -10.46 14.38
C ASP A 136 12.29 -10.96 14.32
N PRO A 137 11.84 -11.85 15.25
CA PRO A 137 10.50 -12.43 15.21
C PRO A 137 9.33 -11.44 15.30
N THR A 138 9.57 -10.23 15.82
CA THR A 138 8.53 -9.22 16.07
C THR A 138 8.57 -8.05 15.11
N HIS A 139 9.61 -7.89 14.30
CA HIS A 139 9.76 -6.80 13.37
C HIS A 139 9.76 -7.27 11.92
N PHE A 140 9.14 -6.50 11.05
CA PHE A 140 9.12 -6.76 9.60
C PHE A 140 9.21 -5.44 8.83
N TRP A 141 10.06 -5.42 7.82
CA TRP A 141 10.26 -4.28 6.94
C TRP A 141 9.91 -4.66 5.52
N ALA A 142 9.20 -3.77 4.84
CA ALA A 142 8.84 -3.93 3.43
C ALA A 142 9.04 -2.60 2.70
N ASP A 143 9.58 -2.69 1.51
CA ASP A 143 9.80 -1.56 0.63
C ASP A 143 9.36 -1.98 -0.79
N GLU A 144 8.37 -1.28 -1.33
CA GLU A 144 7.84 -1.54 -2.68
C GLU A 144 7.89 -0.26 -3.51
N LEU A 145 8.36 -0.40 -4.75
CA LEU A 145 8.26 0.63 -5.78
C LEU A 145 7.20 0.21 -6.80
N ALA A 146 6.17 1.02 -6.97
CA ALA A 146 5.13 0.83 -7.96
C ALA A 146 5.28 1.82 -9.12
N LEU A 147 5.11 1.33 -10.33
CA LEU A 147 4.84 2.13 -11.51
C LEU A 147 3.34 2.37 -11.59
N GLN A 148 2.95 3.62 -11.70
CA GLN A 148 1.56 4.02 -11.81
C GLN A 148 1.30 4.69 -13.15
N VAL A 149 0.19 4.30 -13.79
CA VAL A 149 -0.30 4.91 -15.04
C VAL A 149 -1.76 5.30 -14.84
N LEU A 150 -2.01 6.60 -14.81
CA LEU A 150 -3.37 7.14 -14.76
C LEU A 150 -3.83 7.47 -16.17
N HIS A 151 -4.83 6.74 -16.64
CA HIS A 151 -5.57 6.99 -17.86
C HIS A 151 -6.79 7.86 -17.57
N GLY A 152 -7.13 8.74 -18.48
CA GLY A 152 -8.29 9.63 -18.39
C GLY A 152 -8.42 10.42 -19.68
N PRO A 153 -9.24 11.49 -19.68
CA PRO A 153 -9.29 12.41 -20.82
C PRO A 153 -7.91 13.03 -21.06
N GLY A 154 -7.28 12.73 -22.17
CA GLY A 154 -5.93 13.20 -22.54
C GLY A 154 -4.86 12.12 -22.41
N ASP A 155 -3.59 12.56 -22.44
CA ASP A 155 -2.45 11.66 -22.41
C ASP A 155 -2.32 10.98 -21.03
N PRO A 156 -1.93 9.69 -20.99
CA PRO A 156 -1.69 8.98 -19.74
C PRO A 156 -0.61 9.66 -18.90
N ARG A 157 -0.86 9.80 -17.61
CA ARG A 157 0.13 10.30 -16.65
C ARG A 157 0.85 9.13 -15.98
N VAL A 158 2.16 9.15 -16.06
CA VAL A 158 3.03 8.08 -15.53
C VAL A 158 3.83 8.63 -14.36
N SER A 159 3.84 7.89 -13.25
CA SER A 159 4.62 8.19 -12.05
C SER A 159 5.15 6.91 -11.43
N ARG A 160 6.03 7.05 -10.45
CA ARG A 160 6.44 5.94 -9.57
C ARG A 160 6.12 6.33 -8.14
N VAL A 161 5.74 5.34 -7.35
CA VAL A 161 5.49 5.51 -5.90
C VAL A 161 6.27 4.47 -5.15
N GLU A 162 7.07 4.92 -4.21
CA GLU A 162 7.81 4.08 -3.27
C GLU A 162 7.12 4.12 -1.91
N THR A 163 6.94 2.96 -1.30
CA THR A 163 6.36 2.83 0.04
C THR A 163 7.25 1.92 0.86
N LEU A 164 7.86 2.49 1.89
CA LEU A 164 8.63 1.79 2.90
C LEU A 164 7.81 1.70 4.18
N SER A 165 7.66 0.49 4.71
CA SER A 165 6.93 0.24 5.96
C SER A 165 7.78 -0.58 6.92
N ARG A 166 7.78 -0.19 8.19
CA ARG A 166 8.39 -0.92 9.31
C ARG A 166 7.29 -1.30 10.28
N TYR A 167 7.05 -2.58 10.44
CA TYR A 167 6.03 -3.13 11.33
C TYR A 167 6.69 -3.69 12.59
N ALA A 168 6.04 -3.49 13.73
CA ALA A 168 6.44 -4.05 15.02
C ALA A 168 5.22 -4.66 15.72
N LEU A 169 5.30 -5.95 16.06
CA LEU A 169 4.29 -6.67 16.83
C LEU A 169 4.40 -6.30 18.31
N GLY A 170 3.33 -5.77 18.87
CA GLY A 170 3.20 -5.48 20.30
C GLY A 170 2.92 -6.73 21.14
N SER A 171 3.20 -6.67 22.43
CA SER A 171 2.92 -7.75 23.38
C SER A 171 1.42 -8.01 23.60
N ASP A 172 0.57 -7.06 23.26
CA ASP A 172 -0.89 -7.13 23.30
C ASP A 172 -1.51 -7.70 22.02
N GLY A 173 -0.68 -8.07 21.03
CA GLY A 173 -1.11 -8.56 19.73
C GLY A 173 -1.49 -7.46 18.73
N SER A 174 -1.37 -6.19 19.10
CA SER A 174 -1.48 -5.09 18.14
C SER A 174 -0.20 -4.97 17.31
N VAL A 175 -0.27 -4.24 16.19
CA VAL A 175 0.90 -3.96 15.35
C VAL A 175 1.02 -2.45 15.17
N SER A 176 2.15 -1.88 15.56
CA SER A 176 2.50 -0.52 15.16
C SER A 176 3.26 -0.54 13.85
N ALA A 177 3.07 0.48 13.03
CA ALA A 177 3.87 0.62 11.82
C ALA A 177 4.27 2.08 11.60
N GLU A 178 5.47 2.24 11.07
CA GLU A 178 5.99 3.50 10.58
C GLU A 178 6.15 3.38 9.07
N GLN A 179 5.54 4.31 8.32
CA GLN A 179 5.51 4.24 6.87
C GLN A 179 5.98 5.54 6.24
N TRP A 180 6.89 5.41 5.29
CA TRP A 180 7.32 6.50 4.41
C TRP A 180 6.82 6.25 3.00
N GLN A 181 6.44 7.32 2.34
CA GLN A 181 6.00 7.26 0.96
C GLN A 181 6.62 8.40 0.15
N ALA A 182 7.04 8.10 -1.08
CA ALA A 182 7.52 9.10 -2.01
C ALA A 182 6.92 8.87 -3.40
N SER A 183 6.54 9.97 -4.05
CA SER A 183 6.14 9.97 -5.45
C SER A 183 7.27 10.54 -6.30
N TYR A 184 7.56 9.89 -7.40
CA TYR A 184 8.58 10.27 -8.36
C TYR A 184 7.94 10.56 -9.72
N PRO A 185 8.53 11.44 -10.52
CA PRO A 185 8.07 11.68 -11.88
C PRO A 185 8.22 10.43 -12.75
N SER A 186 7.69 10.51 -13.96
CA SER A 186 7.80 9.46 -14.96
C SER A 186 9.25 8.98 -15.13
N PRO A 187 9.48 7.66 -15.30
CA PRO A 187 10.80 7.11 -15.63
C PRO A 187 11.45 7.74 -16.86
N ALA A 188 10.64 8.29 -17.77
CA ALA A 188 11.13 9.02 -18.96
C ALA A 188 11.93 10.27 -18.60
N LEU A 189 11.74 10.84 -17.40
CA LEU A 189 12.50 11.96 -16.88
C LEU A 189 13.79 11.55 -16.14
N GLY A 190 14.08 10.26 -16.13
CA GLY A 190 15.25 9.68 -15.48
C GLY A 190 14.88 8.90 -14.20
N LEU A 191 15.54 7.76 -14.01
CA LEU A 191 15.31 6.90 -12.85
C LEU A 191 15.86 7.53 -11.55
N ALA A 192 16.83 8.42 -11.65
CA ALA A 192 17.44 9.13 -10.53
C ALA A 192 16.75 10.47 -10.20
N ALA A 193 15.62 10.77 -10.85
CA ALA A 193 14.89 12.00 -10.56
C ALA A 193 14.45 12.04 -9.09
N ALA A 194 14.59 13.20 -8.46
CA ALA A 194 14.18 13.42 -7.08
C ALA A 194 12.66 13.21 -6.91
N ALA A 195 12.25 12.85 -5.69
CA ALA A 195 10.84 12.76 -5.36
C ALA A 195 10.15 14.11 -5.54
N SER A 196 8.98 14.10 -6.18
CA SER A 196 8.11 15.27 -6.33
C SER A 196 7.28 15.54 -5.08
N SER A 197 7.02 14.49 -4.28
CA SER A 197 6.36 14.56 -2.99
C SER A 197 6.77 13.41 -2.10
N SER A 198 6.67 13.60 -0.78
CA SER A 198 6.90 12.56 0.22
C SER A 198 5.98 12.75 1.42
N GLY A 199 5.79 11.69 2.18
CA GLY A 199 5.03 11.67 3.42
C GLY A 199 5.60 10.65 4.40
N HIS A 200 5.32 10.87 5.69
CA HIS A 200 5.69 9.98 6.78
C HIS A 200 4.47 9.82 7.70
N PHE A 201 4.14 8.59 8.04
CA PHE A 201 2.91 8.21 8.71
C PHE A 201 3.16 7.20 9.81
N TRP A 202 2.38 7.31 10.87
CA TRP A 202 2.30 6.33 11.93
C TRP A 202 0.97 5.59 11.83
N LEU A 203 1.03 4.26 11.96
CA LEU A 203 -0.14 3.41 11.89
C LEU A 203 -0.21 2.54 13.13
N GLN A 204 -1.44 2.38 13.61
CA GLN A 204 -1.76 1.38 14.62
C GLN A 204 -2.75 0.39 14.00
N LEU A 205 -2.40 -0.89 14.01
CA LEU A 205 -3.25 -1.97 13.55
C LEU A 205 -3.76 -2.74 14.78
N THR A 206 -5.06 -2.84 14.93
CA THR A 206 -5.71 -3.66 15.96
C THR A 206 -6.43 -4.83 15.32
N PRO A 207 -6.31 -6.07 15.87
CA PRO A 207 -6.98 -7.21 15.28
C PRO A 207 -8.49 -7.00 15.26
N LEU A 208 -9.12 -7.24 14.11
CA LEU A 208 -10.57 -7.36 14.01
C LEU A 208 -10.97 -8.79 14.41
N LYS A 209 -11.95 -8.91 15.30
CA LYS A 209 -12.52 -10.22 15.62
C LYS A 209 -13.15 -10.80 14.35
N PRO A 210 -12.97 -12.10 14.09
CA PRO A 210 -13.74 -12.75 13.04
C PRO A 210 -15.24 -12.51 13.28
N ASP A 211 -15.99 -12.24 12.22
CA ASP A 211 -17.44 -12.21 12.31
C ASP A 211 -17.93 -13.55 12.88
N PRO A 212 -18.88 -13.56 13.81
CA PRO A 212 -19.46 -14.79 14.30
C PRO A 212 -20.04 -15.54 13.08
N PRO A 213 -19.89 -16.88 13.01
CA PRO A 213 -20.48 -17.64 11.93
C PRO A 213 -21.98 -17.34 11.85
N PRO A 214 -22.54 -17.26 10.62
CA PRO A 214 -23.97 -17.02 10.45
C PRO A 214 -24.74 -18.04 11.32
N SER A 215 -25.63 -17.54 12.17
CA SER A 215 -26.46 -18.39 13.00
C SER A 215 -27.19 -19.38 12.08
N GLN A 216 -26.92 -20.66 12.26
CA GLN A 216 -27.72 -21.68 11.62
C GLN A 216 -29.13 -21.50 12.16
N SER A 217 -30.01 -20.95 11.32
CA SER A 217 -31.45 -20.99 11.60
C SER A 217 -31.85 -22.47 11.62
N ASP A 218 -32.26 -22.96 12.78
CA ASP A 218 -32.83 -24.28 12.93
C ASP A 218 -33.96 -24.45 11.89
N PRO A 219 -33.96 -25.53 11.11
CA PRO A 219 -35.09 -25.82 10.26
C PRO A 219 -36.29 -26.03 11.19
N ALA A 220 -37.30 -25.19 11.02
CA ALA A 220 -38.56 -25.30 11.73
C ALA A 220 -39.14 -26.71 11.56
N SER A 221 -39.39 -27.35 12.68
CA SER A 221 -40.11 -28.63 12.83
C SER A 221 -41.55 -28.51 12.34
#